data_8132b8bf5d537bbfc70381625483a4fb
#
_entry.id   8132b8bf5d537bbfc70381625483a4fb
#
_cell.length_a   1.000
_cell.length_b   1.000
_cell.length_c   1.000
_cell.angle_alpha   90.00
_cell.angle_beta   90.00
_cell.angle_gamma   90.00
#
_symmetry.space_group_name_H-M   'P 1'
#
loop_
_entity.id
_entity.type
_entity.pdbx_description
1 polymer ?
#
loop_
_entity_poly.entity_id
_entity_poly.type
_entity_poly.pdbx_seq_one_letter_code
_entity_poly.pdbx_strand_id
1 'polypeptide(L)'
;MLMTISGGRWNGPIWDTHIHLDLQARGLSAAQDFANAGGTHICLVHKPSFSSGLPKSIEDVDHAYRRTLDLAESVRRNIGLDVRVVLGPHPVVWEKQIHTLGLESSTQLHLDSVELALNYCAEGASVALGEVGRPHYSVSDEIWSAANAQLETVMRMASQAGFPIQLHVEDNGAKTNADLGIICDR
;
A
#
# COMPACT_ATOMS: atom_id res chain seq x y z
N MET A 1 -9.71 -17.34 29.15
CA MET A 1 -10.10 -17.38 27.72
C MET A 1 -11.25 -16.41 27.55
N LEU A 2 -11.04 -15.26 26.91
CA LEU A 2 -12.09 -14.28 26.63
C LEU A 2 -13.07 -14.92 25.64
N MET A 3 -14.34 -15.03 26.02
CA MET A 3 -15.39 -15.50 25.09
C MET A 3 -15.61 -14.42 24.03
N THR A 4 -15.17 -14.67 22.81
CA THR A 4 -15.30 -13.74 21.67
C THR A 4 -16.69 -13.70 21.06
N ILE A 5 -17.59 -14.61 21.49
CA ILE A 5 -19.01 -14.60 21.12
C ILE A 5 -19.86 -14.58 22.40
N SER A 6 -20.71 -13.58 22.55
CA SER A 6 -21.68 -13.44 23.63
C SER A 6 -23.00 -12.97 23.06
N GLY A 7 -24.12 -13.69 23.44
CA GLY A 7 -25.45 -13.36 22.93
C GLY A 7 -25.59 -13.42 21.40
N GLY A 8 -24.80 -14.27 20.72
CA GLY A 8 -24.77 -14.39 19.27
C GLY A 8 -24.01 -13.25 18.54
N ARG A 9 -23.31 -12.39 19.28
CA ARG A 9 -22.51 -11.29 18.73
C ARG A 9 -21.03 -11.56 18.90
N TRP A 10 -20.24 -11.20 17.90
CA TRP A 10 -18.79 -11.16 17.97
C TRP A 10 -18.34 -9.98 18.83
N ASN A 11 -17.51 -10.22 19.83
CA ASN A 11 -16.92 -9.22 20.74
C ASN A 11 -15.38 -9.19 20.67
N GLY A 12 -14.81 -9.92 19.72
CA GLY A 12 -13.37 -9.91 19.47
C GLY A 12 -12.93 -8.77 18.54
N PRO A 13 -11.64 -8.72 18.19
CA PRO A 13 -11.13 -7.71 17.26
C PRO A 13 -11.81 -7.78 15.88
N ILE A 14 -12.10 -6.62 15.31
CA ILE A 14 -12.57 -6.45 13.93
C ILE A 14 -11.55 -5.59 13.21
N TRP A 15 -10.98 -6.14 12.13
CA TRP A 15 -9.98 -5.51 11.30
C TRP A 15 -10.54 -5.12 9.94
N ASP A 16 -10.23 -3.91 9.50
CA ASP A 16 -10.13 -3.57 8.09
C ASP A 16 -8.65 -3.68 7.69
N THR A 17 -8.33 -4.65 6.86
CA THR A 17 -6.92 -4.96 6.49
C THR A 17 -6.42 -4.15 5.31
N HIS A 18 -7.26 -3.29 4.71
CA HIS A 18 -6.89 -2.43 3.60
C HIS A 18 -7.81 -1.23 3.48
N ILE A 19 -7.45 -0.12 4.10
CA ILE A 19 -8.23 1.13 4.02
C ILE A 19 -7.35 2.29 3.57
N HIS A 20 -7.89 3.14 2.69
CA HIS A 20 -7.34 4.44 2.37
C HIS A 20 -8.17 5.54 3.04
N LEU A 21 -7.52 6.42 3.78
CA LEU A 21 -8.16 7.60 4.35
C LEU A 21 -7.75 8.83 3.55
N ASP A 22 -8.71 9.40 2.80
CA ASP A 22 -8.49 10.59 1.99
C ASP A 22 -8.97 11.84 2.73
N LEU A 23 -8.04 12.71 3.12
CA LEU A 23 -8.36 13.96 3.83
C LEU A 23 -9.16 14.96 2.97
N GLN A 24 -9.14 14.81 1.65
CA GLN A 24 -9.97 15.62 0.72
C GLN A 24 -11.38 15.04 0.56
N ALA A 25 -11.65 13.85 1.12
CA ALA A 25 -12.96 13.20 1.16
C ALA A 25 -13.43 13.03 2.61
N ARG A 26 -13.74 11.81 3.03
CA ARG A 26 -14.24 11.54 4.39
C ARG A 26 -13.15 11.51 5.46
N GLY A 27 -11.88 11.23 5.10
CA GLY A 27 -10.76 11.27 6.02
C GLY A 27 -11.02 10.58 7.36
N LEU A 28 -10.81 11.32 8.45
CA LEU A 28 -11.01 10.80 9.81
C LEU A 28 -12.45 10.37 10.10
N SER A 29 -13.46 10.96 9.43
CA SER A 29 -14.85 10.55 9.67
C SER A 29 -15.15 9.12 9.19
N ALA A 30 -14.44 8.63 8.17
CA ALA A 30 -14.56 7.22 7.75
C ALA A 30 -14.03 6.27 8.82
N ALA A 31 -12.88 6.59 9.44
CA ALA A 31 -12.33 5.82 10.54
C ALA A 31 -13.24 5.88 11.79
N GLN A 32 -13.86 7.05 12.07
CA GLN A 32 -14.82 7.19 13.16
C GLN A 32 -16.07 6.34 12.94
N ASP A 33 -16.62 6.30 11.71
CA ASP A 33 -17.78 5.46 11.40
C ASP A 33 -17.46 3.97 11.53
N PHE A 34 -16.24 3.56 11.11
CA PHE A 34 -15.78 2.19 11.31
C PHE A 34 -15.69 1.84 12.81
N ALA A 35 -15.12 2.73 13.63
CA ALA A 35 -15.07 2.55 15.09
C ALA A 35 -16.47 2.49 15.70
N ASN A 36 -17.39 3.37 15.30
CA ASN A 36 -18.78 3.39 15.78
C ASN A 36 -19.55 2.10 15.39
N ALA A 37 -19.19 1.47 14.26
CA ALA A 37 -19.74 0.18 13.84
C ALA A 37 -19.14 -1.03 14.59
N GLY A 38 -18.16 -0.81 15.47
CA GLY A 38 -17.51 -1.85 16.28
C GLY A 38 -16.14 -2.27 15.74
N GLY A 39 -15.61 -1.61 14.73
CA GLY A 39 -14.26 -1.79 14.23
C GLY A 39 -13.22 -1.41 15.30
N THR A 40 -12.14 -2.15 15.38
CA THR A 40 -11.10 -1.98 16.41
C THR A 40 -9.73 -1.72 15.85
N HIS A 41 -9.45 -2.23 14.65
CA HIS A 41 -8.14 -2.18 14.01
C HIS A 41 -8.29 -1.83 12.54
N ILE A 42 -7.36 -1.04 12.03
CA ILE A 42 -7.24 -0.75 10.60
C ILE A 42 -5.81 -0.93 10.11
N CYS A 43 -5.68 -1.37 8.87
CA CYS A 43 -4.44 -1.27 8.12
C CYS A 43 -4.55 -0.08 7.17
N LEU A 44 -3.95 1.05 7.56
CA LEU A 44 -3.94 2.26 6.75
C LEU A 44 -2.89 2.12 5.65
N VAL A 45 -3.35 2.01 4.42
CA VAL A 45 -2.50 1.86 3.25
C VAL A 45 -2.23 3.23 2.62
N HIS A 46 -0.96 3.50 2.30
CA HIS A 46 -0.58 4.73 1.61
C HIS A 46 -1.35 4.90 0.31
N LYS A 47 -1.98 6.07 0.15
CA LYS A 47 -2.70 6.43 -1.07
C LYS A 47 -1.97 7.57 -1.79
N PRO A 48 -1.60 7.39 -3.05
CA PRO A 48 -1.06 8.49 -3.84
C PRO A 48 -2.11 9.59 -4.02
N SER A 49 -1.67 10.86 -3.97
CA SER A 49 -2.52 12.00 -4.25
C SER A 49 -2.32 12.46 -5.68
N PHE A 50 -3.22 12.07 -6.57
CA PHE A 50 -3.18 12.51 -7.97
C PHE A 50 -3.52 13.99 -8.15
N SER A 51 -4.24 14.59 -7.21
CA SER A 51 -4.64 16.01 -7.26
C SER A 51 -3.50 16.97 -6.87
N SER A 52 -2.54 16.55 -6.06
CA SER A 52 -1.37 17.35 -5.67
C SER A 52 -0.16 17.15 -6.59
N GLY A 53 -0.34 16.41 -7.67
CA GLY A 53 0.75 16.04 -8.58
C GLY A 53 1.45 14.73 -8.16
N LEU A 54 2.13 14.12 -9.14
CA LEU A 54 2.93 12.92 -8.90
C LEU A 54 4.27 13.28 -8.29
N PRO A 55 4.83 12.44 -7.39
CA PRO A 55 6.18 12.60 -6.89
C PRO A 55 7.19 12.66 -8.05
N LYS A 56 8.21 13.51 -7.93
CA LYS A 56 9.28 13.64 -8.93
C LYS A 56 10.65 13.30 -8.38
N SER A 57 10.75 13.15 -7.07
CA SER A 57 11.97 12.81 -6.35
C SER A 57 11.65 11.94 -5.15
N ILE A 58 12.69 11.36 -4.55
CA ILE A 58 12.56 10.54 -3.35
C ILE A 58 12.12 11.37 -2.14
N GLU A 59 12.46 12.66 -2.08
CA GLU A 59 12.03 13.59 -1.05
C GLU A 59 10.51 13.82 -1.12
N ASP A 60 9.94 13.91 -2.33
CA ASP A 60 8.49 14.01 -2.52
C ASP A 60 7.78 12.75 -1.99
N VAL A 61 8.37 11.58 -2.24
CA VAL A 61 7.86 10.28 -1.74
C VAL A 61 7.96 10.22 -0.23
N ASP A 62 9.09 10.58 0.36
CA ASP A 62 9.27 10.61 1.81
C ASP A 62 8.23 11.52 2.48
N HIS A 63 8.02 12.72 1.95
CA HIS A 63 6.97 13.62 2.43
C HIS A 63 5.57 12.98 2.35
N ALA A 64 5.29 12.22 1.28
CA ALA A 64 4.00 11.55 1.14
C ALA A 64 3.83 10.41 2.16
N TYR A 65 4.87 9.62 2.41
CA TYR A 65 4.85 8.56 3.41
C TYR A 65 4.69 9.13 4.83
N ARG A 66 5.43 10.19 5.18
CA ARG A 66 5.28 10.88 6.47
C ARG A 66 3.87 11.38 6.71
N ARG A 67 3.20 11.97 5.70
CA ARG A 67 1.80 12.37 5.82
C ARG A 67 0.87 11.19 6.13
N THR A 68 1.14 10.00 5.60
CA THR A 68 0.38 8.79 5.93
C THR A 68 0.62 8.36 7.38
N LEU A 69 1.87 8.43 7.86
CA LEU A 69 2.21 8.15 9.25
C LEU A 69 1.56 9.15 10.21
N ASP A 70 1.57 10.44 9.89
CA ASP A 70 0.92 11.49 10.68
C ASP A 70 -0.61 11.28 10.76
N LEU A 71 -1.21 10.85 9.65
CA LEU A 71 -2.63 10.51 9.60
C LEU A 71 -2.94 9.30 10.49
N ALA A 72 -2.12 8.25 10.44
CA ALA A 72 -2.24 7.09 11.31
C ALA A 72 -2.19 7.48 12.79
N GLU A 73 -1.25 8.35 13.15
CA GLU A 73 -1.12 8.85 14.51
C GLU A 73 -2.31 9.71 14.94
N SER A 74 -2.88 10.49 14.02
CA SER A 74 -4.11 11.24 14.25
C SER A 74 -5.31 10.32 14.53
N VAL A 75 -5.43 9.21 13.78
CA VAL A 75 -6.48 8.20 14.03
C VAL A 75 -6.30 7.55 15.39
N ARG A 76 -5.09 7.14 15.75
CA ARG A 76 -4.80 6.53 17.06
C ARG A 76 -5.21 7.47 18.19
N ARG A 77 -4.79 8.75 18.13
CA ARG A 77 -5.06 9.73 19.21
C ARG A 77 -6.51 10.18 19.31
N ASN A 78 -7.16 10.42 18.17
CA ASN A 78 -8.47 11.06 18.17
C ASN A 78 -9.64 10.06 18.14
N ILE A 79 -9.42 8.84 17.65
CA ILE A 79 -10.47 7.84 17.46
C ILE A 79 -10.24 6.60 18.34
N GLY A 80 -8.97 6.29 18.64
CA GLY A 80 -8.63 5.17 19.52
C GLY A 80 -8.59 3.81 18.82
N LEU A 81 -8.52 3.77 17.49
CA LEU A 81 -8.29 2.53 16.75
C LEU A 81 -6.82 2.11 16.85
N ASP A 82 -6.57 0.79 16.87
CA ASP A 82 -5.23 0.25 16.57
C ASP A 82 -4.98 0.41 15.06
N VAL A 83 -3.91 1.12 14.69
CA VAL A 83 -3.60 1.41 13.30
C VAL A 83 -2.26 0.79 12.94
N ARG A 84 -2.26 -0.08 11.96
CA ARG A 84 -1.06 -0.53 11.26
C ARG A 84 -0.94 0.25 9.96
N VAL A 85 0.30 0.56 9.54
CA VAL A 85 0.54 1.33 8.31
C VAL A 85 1.22 0.44 7.29
N VAL A 86 0.81 0.59 6.03
CA VAL A 86 1.46 -0.01 4.87
C VAL A 86 1.93 1.11 3.95
N LEU A 87 3.22 1.11 3.61
CA LEU A 87 3.85 2.10 2.74
C LEU A 87 4.43 1.42 1.51
N GLY A 88 4.26 2.05 0.36
CA GLY A 88 4.83 1.59 -0.91
C GLY A 88 4.44 2.47 -2.08
N PRO A 89 5.19 2.41 -3.19
CA PRO A 89 4.87 3.16 -4.40
C PRO A 89 3.82 2.40 -5.21
N HIS A 90 2.68 3.05 -5.43
CA HIS A 90 1.57 2.48 -6.19
C HIS A 90 1.92 2.33 -7.68
N PRO A 91 1.65 1.18 -8.34
CA PRO A 91 2.06 0.92 -9.73
C PRO A 91 1.46 1.90 -10.75
N VAL A 92 0.26 2.42 -10.51
CA VAL A 92 -0.35 3.45 -11.36
C VAL A 92 0.40 4.79 -11.29
N VAL A 93 1.07 5.09 -10.19
CA VAL A 93 1.95 6.28 -10.09
C VAL A 93 3.13 6.13 -11.03
N TRP A 94 3.81 5.00 -10.98
CA TRP A 94 4.92 4.67 -11.87
C TRP A 94 4.53 4.77 -13.34
N GLU A 95 3.42 4.16 -13.72
CA GLU A 95 2.93 4.17 -15.11
C GLU A 95 2.69 5.61 -15.60
N LYS A 96 2.01 6.43 -14.79
CA LYS A 96 1.76 7.84 -15.15
C LYS A 96 3.03 8.70 -15.17
N GLN A 97 4.03 8.40 -14.35
CA GLN A 97 5.30 9.11 -14.33
C GLN A 97 6.11 8.89 -15.61
N ILE A 98 5.93 7.77 -16.31
CA ILE A 98 6.64 7.47 -17.57
C ILE A 98 6.43 8.59 -18.60
N HIS A 99 5.25 9.20 -18.65
CA HIS A 99 4.97 10.30 -19.57
C HIS A 99 5.78 11.58 -19.32
N THR A 100 6.31 11.75 -18.09
CA THR A 100 7.03 12.98 -17.70
C THR A 100 8.51 12.74 -17.41
N LEU A 101 8.86 11.58 -16.88
CA LEU A 101 10.22 11.23 -16.46
C LEU A 101 10.91 10.24 -17.41
N GLY A 102 10.14 9.58 -18.28
CA GLY A 102 10.61 8.44 -19.07
C GLY A 102 10.61 7.13 -18.26
N LEU A 103 10.69 6.00 -18.96
CA LEU A 103 10.58 4.65 -18.36
C LEU A 103 11.69 4.38 -17.35
N GLU A 104 12.94 4.67 -17.71
CA GLU A 104 14.11 4.39 -16.86
C GLU A 104 14.07 5.18 -15.55
N SER A 105 13.88 6.51 -15.61
CA SER A 105 13.85 7.36 -14.41
C SER A 105 12.63 7.05 -13.52
N SER A 106 11.47 6.74 -14.11
CA SER A 106 10.29 6.34 -13.36
C SER A 106 10.50 5.02 -12.64
N THR A 107 11.15 4.05 -13.30
CA THR A 107 11.47 2.75 -12.72
C THR A 107 12.48 2.91 -11.58
N GLN A 108 13.53 3.72 -11.76
CA GLN A 108 14.49 3.99 -10.70
C GLN A 108 13.83 4.65 -9.48
N LEU A 109 13.04 5.70 -9.69
CA LEU A 109 12.31 6.36 -8.60
C LEU A 109 11.36 5.40 -7.87
N HIS A 110 10.70 4.49 -8.59
CA HIS A 110 9.85 3.47 -7.99
C HIS A 110 10.65 2.52 -7.10
N LEU A 111 11.81 2.02 -7.56
CA LEU A 111 12.66 1.13 -6.78
C LEU A 111 13.28 1.83 -5.56
N ASP A 112 13.72 3.09 -5.70
CA ASP A 112 14.17 3.91 -4.57
C ASP A 112 13.05 4.12 -3.54
N SER A 113 11.81 4.27 -4.02
CA SER A 113 10.62 4.40 -3.16
C SER A 113 10.29 3.10 -2.42
N VAL A 114 10.54 1.94 -3.03
CA VAL A 114 10.45 0.62 -2.38
C VAL A 114 11.49 0.50 -1.28
N GLU A 115 12.74 0.84 -1.56
CA GLU A 115 13.81 0.82 -0.56
C GLU A 115 13.47 1.73 0.63
N LEU A 116 13.00 2.94 0.38
CA LEU A 116 12.53 3.86 1.43
C LEU A 116 11.40 3.24 2.26
N ALA A 117 10.41 2.61 1.63
CA ALA A 117 9.30 1.96 2.35
C ALA A 117 9.79 0.78 3.21
N LEU A 118 10.74 -0.01 2.71
CA LEU A 118 11.36 -1.11 3.47
C LEU A 118 12.19 -0.60 4.65
N ASN A 119 12.84 0.58 4.54
CA ASN A 119 13.50 1.23 5.66
C ASN A 119 12.48 1.62 6.75
N TYR A 120 11.32 2.18 6.38
CA TYR A 120 10.22 2.42 7.33
C TYR A 120 9.68 1.13 7.97
N CYS A 121 9.69 0.01 7.25
CA CYS A 121 9.36 -1.30 7.83
C CYS A 121 10.40 -1.73 8.86
N ALA A 122 11.68 -1.60 8.55
CA ALA A 122 12.78 -1.96 9.46
C ALA A 122 12.79 -1.10 10.72
N GLU A 123 12.39 0.17 10.64
CA GLU A 123 12.20 1.09 11.77
C GLU A 123 10.92 0.80 12.58
N GLY A 124 10.04 -0.09 12.11
CA GLY A 124 8.76 -0.42 12.75
C GLY A 124 7.65 0.60 12.52
N ALA A 125 7.84 1.58 11.63
CA ALA A 125 6.83 2.57 11.28
C ALA A 125 5.80 2.04 10.28
N SER A 126 6.16 1.05 9.46
CA SER A 126 5.28 0.32 8.55
C SER A 126 5.34 -1.18 8.86
N VAL A 127 4.26 -1.92 8.58
CA VAL A 127 4.20 -3.38 8.83
C VAL A 127 4.37 -4.21 7.54
N ALA A 128 4.24 -3.59 6.39
CA ALA A 128 4.34 -4.24 5.08
C ALA A 128 4.72 -3.23 4.00
N LEU A 129 5.27 -3.73 2.90
CA LEU A 129 5.45 -2.98 1.67
C LEU A 129 4.15 -3.00 0.85
N GLY A 130 3.61 -1.83 0.47
CA GLY A 130 2.40 -1.78 -0.38
C GLY A 130 1.73 -0.40 -0.44
N GLU A 131 0.84 -0.18 -1.43
CA GLU A 131 0.56 -1.14 -2.50
C GLU A 131 1.66 -1.13 -3.55
N VAL A 132 2.13 -2.29 -3.93
CA VAL A 132 3.05 -2.47 -5.05
C VAL A 132 2.44 -3.46 -6.05
N GLY A 133 2.89 -3.50 -7.28
CA GLY A 133 2.29 -4.42 -8.24
C GLY A 133 2.45 -3.98 -9.69
N ARG A 134 1.36 -4.12 -10.43
CA ARG A 134 1.30 -3.80 -11.86
C ARG A 134 -0.03 -3.14 -12.24
N PRO A 135 -0.16 -2.44 -13.38
CA PRO A 135 -1.41 -1.82 -13.80
C PRO A 135 -2.56 -2.83 -13.84
N HIS A 136 -3.72 -2.46 -13.27
CA HIS A 136 -4.94 -3.28 -13.26
C HIS A 136 -5.84 -3.03 -14.49
N TYR A 137 -5.36 -2.27 -15.46
CA TYR A 137 -6.02 -1.94 -16.73
C TYR A 137 -5.08 -2.20 -17.92
N SER A 138 -5.64 -2.18 -19.13
CA SER A 138 -4.86 -2.44 -20.36
C SER A 138 -3.82 -1.34 -20.58
N VAL A 139 -2.58 -1.78 -20.79
CA VAL A 139 -1.42 -0.96 -21.19
C VAL A 139 -0.76 -1.62 -22.40
N SER A 140 0.25 -0.98 -23.01
CA SER A 140 1.02 -1.61 -24.10
C SER A 140 1.83 -2.81 -23.58
N ASP A 141 2.17 -3.73 -24.48
CA ASP A 141 2.98 -4.92 -24.16
C ASP A 141 4.34 -4.52 -23.56
N GLU A 142 4.92 -3.41 -24.02
CA GLU A 142 6.17 -2.86 -23.46
C GLU A 142 6.01 -2.45 -21.99
N ILE A 143 4.98 -1.68 -21.67
CA ILE A 143 4.67 -1.27 -20.29
C ILE A 143 4.33 -2.48 -19.43
N TRP A 144 3.56 -3.44 -19.95
CA TRP A 144 3.24 -4.67 -19.24
C TRP A 144 4.48 -5.50 -18.91
N SER A 145 5.38 -5.64 -19.87
CA SER A 145 6.64 -6.36 -19.69
C SER A 145 7.54 -5.67 -18.65
N ALA A 146 7.65 -4.34 -18.72
CA ALA A 146 8.42 -3.55 -17.75
C ALA A 146 7.82 -3.63 -16.34
N ALA A 147 6.48 -3.58 -16.21
CA ALA A 147 5.78 -3.71 -14.93
C ALA A 147 6.03 -5.08 -14.28
N ASN A 148 6.02 -6.17 -15.06
CA ASN A 148 6.33 -7.50 -14.53
C ASN A 148 7.79 -7.64 -14.07
N ALA A 149 8.74 -7.12 -14.84
CA ALA A 149 10.16 -7.12 -14.47
C ALA A 149 10.42 -6.29 -13.20
N GLN A 150 9.74 -5.14 -13.08
CA GLN A 150 9.78 -4.30 -11.88
C GLN A 150 9.18 -5.03 -10.68
N LEU A 151 7.99 -5.65 -10.83
CA LEU A 151 7.33 -6.41 -9.77
C LEU A 151 8.20 -7.57 -9.27
N GLU A 152 8.85 -8.32 -10.16
CA GLU A 152 9.82 -9.37 -9.77
C GLU A 152 10.94 -8.81 -8.91
N THR A 153 11.48 -7.64 -9.27
CA THR A 153 12.53 -6.97 -8.49
C THR A 153 12.02 -6.53 -7.12
N VAL A 154 10.83 -5.95 -7.06
CA VAL A 154 10.18 -5.51 -5.81
C VAL A 154 9.92 -6.68 -4.86
N MET A 155 9.40 -7.80 -5.39
CA MET A 155 9.15 -9.00 -4.60
C MET A 155 10.45 -9.58 -4.02
N ARG A 156 11.53 -9.56 -4.80
CA ARG A 156 12.85 -9.99 -4.33
C ARG A 156 13.40 -9.06 -3.23
N MET A 157 13.26 -7.74 -3.38
CA MET A 157 13.66 -6.78 -2.34
C MET A 157 12.91 -7.01 -1.04
N ALA A 158 11.59 -7.19 -1.09
CA ALA A 158 10.75 -7.45 0.09
C ALA A 158 11.10 -8.79 0.76
N SER A 159 11.33 -9.85 -0.04
CA SER A 159 11.75 -11.15 0.45
C SER A 159 13.09 -11.09 1.16
N GLN A 160 14.08 -10.40 0.60
CA GLN A 160 15.40 -10.23 1.22
C GLN A 160 15.33 -9.42 2.50
N ALA A 161 14.44 -8.43 2.56
CA ALA A 161 14.21 -7.63 3.77
C ALA A 161 13.34 -8.35 4.81
N GLY A 162 12.66 -9.44 4.46
CA GLY A 162 11.82 -10.23 5.36
C GLY A 162 10.45 -9.59 5.66
N PHE A 163 9.94 -8.72 4.78
CA PHE A 163 8.65 -8.06 4.99
C PHE A 163 7.58 -8.58 4.02
N PRO A 164 6.31 -8.67 4.48
CA PRO A 164 5.19 -9.02 3.62
C PRO A 164 4.87 -7.89 2.65
N ILE A 165 4.17 -8.23 1.56
CA ILE A 165 3.73 -7.29 0.55
C ILE A 165 2.20 -7.28 0.42
N GLN A 166 1.64 -6.10 0.11
CA GLN A 166 0.27 -5.95 -0.39
C GLN A 166 0.32 -5.62 -1.87
N LEU A 167 -0.35 -6.43 -2.69
CA LEU A 167 -0.31 -6.34 -4.14
C LEU A 167 -1.51 -5.57 -4.68
N HIS A 168 -1.23 -4.70 -5.64
CA HIS A 168 -2.19 -4.05 -6.52
C HIS A 168 -2.00 -4.59 -7.93
N VAL A 169 -2.91 -5.43 -8.39
CA VAL A 169 -2.84 -6.12 -9.68
C VAL A 169 -4.21 -6.18 -10.34
N GLU A 170 -4.24 -6.60 -11.62
CA GLU A 170 -5.49 -6.90 -12.31
C GLU A 170 -6.21 -8.10 -11.69
N ASP A 171 -7.53 -8.15 -11.84
CA ASP A 171 -8.36 -9.28 -11.40
C ASP A 171 -8.81 -10.13 -12.61
N ASN A 172 -7.97 -11.07 -13.00
CA ASN A 172 -8.30 -12.13 -13.95
C ASN A 172 -8.41 -13.50 -13.25
N GLY A 173 -8.70 -13.52 -11.96
CA GLY A 173 -8.92 -14.71 -11.15
C GLY A 173 -7.72 -15.66 -11.16
N ALA A 174 -7.95 -16.93 -11.55
CA ALA A 174 -6.92 -17.96 -11.53
C ALA A 174 -5.70 -17.66 -12.40
N LYS A 175 -5.88 -16.89 -13.50
CA LYS A 175 -4.77 -16.50 -14.37
C LYS A 175 -3.82 -15.54 -13.65
N THR A 176 -4.33 -14.49 -13.02
CA THR A 176 -3.50 -13.56 -12.23
C THR A 176 -2.73 -14.30 -11.15
N ASN A 177 -3.40 -15.21 -10.42
CA ASN A 177 -2.74 -15.98 -9.36
C ASN A 177 -1.62 -16.89 -9.92
N ALA A 178 -1.82 -17.53 -11.07
CA ALA A 178 -0.82 -18.37 -11.70
C ALA A 178 0.39 -17.53 -12.17
N ASP A 179 0.14 -16.38 -12.80
CA ASP A 179 1.19 -15.46 -13.25
C ASP A 179 2.04 -14.93 -12.07
N LEU A 180 1.39 -14.55 -10.96
CA LEU A 180 2.07 -14.11 -9.74
C LEU A 180 2.87 -15.24 -9.10
N GLY A 181 2.36 -16.47 -9.08
CA GLY A 181 3.08 -17.65 -8.61
C GLY A 181 4.39 -17.86 -9.37
N ILE A 182 4.38 -17.73 -10.70
CA ILE A 182 5.60 -17.83 -11.53
C ILE A 182 6.64 -16.75 -11.16
N ILE A 183 6.19 -15.54 -10.82
CA ILE A 183 7.10 -14.46 -10.38
C ILE A 183 7.67 -14.76 -9.00
N CYS A 184 6.88 -15.30 -8.07
CA CYS A 184 7.34 -15.66 -6.73
C CYS A 184 8.37 -16.79 -6.71
N ASP A 185 8.33 -17.69 -7.69
CA ASP A 185 9.22 -18.87 -7.77
C ASP A 185 10.60 -18.55 -8.36
N ARG A 186 10.86 -17.31 -8.80
CA ARG A 186 12.13 -16.85 -9.39
C ARG A 186 13.00 -16.11 -8.39
#